data_c92c25e91bbfd1051bc474639a5d1993
#
_entry.id   c92c25e91bbfd1051bc474639a5d1993
#
_cell.length_a   1.000
_cell.length_b   1.000
_cell.length_c   1.000
_cell.angle_alpha   90.00
_cell.angle_beta   90.00
_cell.angle_gamma   90.00
#
_symmetry.space_group_name_H-M   'P 1'
#
loop_
_entity.id
_entity.type
_entity.pdbx_description
1 polymer ?
#
loop_
_entity_poly.entity_id
_entity_poly.type
_entity_poly.pdbx_seq_one_letter_code
_entity_poly.pdbx_strand_id
1 'polypeptide(L)'
;RVIVGLSGGGLLGGIGAAVKAIRPATRVTGVSLARGAAMWESLQAGHPVNVEEVASLGDSLGGGIGLNNRYTLDLVRSVMDDHHQVSEVAIARAMVELLATEKMLVEGAAAVGLAALDEHALDIRGQRVALIVSGNGVSLDTLDRARALAGR
;
A
#
# COMPACT_ATOMS: atom_id res chain seq x y z
N ARG A 1 -13.49 -3.58 -6.55
CA ARG A 1 -12.06 -3.68 -6.24
C ARG A 1 -11.79 -3.14 -4.83
N VAL A 2 -10.85 -3.73 -4.12
CA VAL A 2 -10.32 -3.21 -2.86
C VAL A 2 -8.82 -2.99 -3.04
N ILE A 3 -8.32 -1.81 -2.67
CA ILE A 3 -6.90 -1.43 -2.77
C ILE A 3 -6.35 -1.24 -1.36
N VAL A 4 -5.26 -1.96 -1.06
CA VAL A 4 -4.71 -2.09 0.30
C VAL A 4 -3.20 -1.90 0.27
N GLY A 5 -2.64 -1.17 1.23
CA GLY A 5 -1.20 -1.11 1.45
C GLY A 5 -0.63 -2.50 1.79
N LEU A 6 0.50 -2.84 1.17
CA LEU A 6 1.18 -4.12 1.33
C LEU A 6 2.55 -3.94 1.94
N SER A 7 2.71 -4.37 3.18
CA SER A 7 3.97 -4.50 3.91
C SER A 7 4.13 -5.97 4.36
N GLY A 8 4.06 -6.25 5.64
CA GLY A 8 4.15 -7.61 6.20
C GLY A 8 3.00 -8.56 5.84
N GLY A 9 1.99 -8.09 5.13
CA GLY A 9 0.90 -8.89 4.56
C GLY A 9 -0.30 -9.14 5.49
N GLY A 10 -0.23 -8.76 6.77
CA GLY A 10 -1.32 -9.02 7.72
C GLY A 10 -2.62 -8.28 7.36
N LEU A 11 -2.52 -6.97 7.08
CA LEU A 11 -3.68 -6.14 6.71
C LEU A 11 -4.30 -6.62 5.38
N LEU A 12 -3.51 -6.69 4.31
CA LEU A 12 -4.00 -7.11 3.00
C LEU A 12 -4.51 -8.54 3.02
N GLY A 13 -3.78 -9.45 3.65
CA GLY A 13 -4.17 -10.86 3.76
C GLY A 13 -5.49 -11.04 4.49
N GLY A 14 -5.67 -10.36 5.63
CA GLY A 14 -6.92 -10.42 6.40
C GLY A 14 -8.11 -9.83 5.64
N ILE A 15 -7.96 -8.64 5.05
CA ILE A 15 -9.00 -8.01 4.23
C ILE A 15 -9.31 -8.88 3.00
N GLY A 16 -8.27 -9.35 2.31
CA GLY A 16 -8.41 -10.19 1.13
C GLY A 16 -9.15 -11.48 1.42
N ALA A 17 -8.81 -12.18 2.49
CA ALA A 17 -9.49 -13.40 2.92
C ALA A 17 -10.98 -13.14 3.20
N ALA A 18 -11.30 -12.10 3.96
CA ALA A 18 -12.68 -11.74 4.27
C ALA A 18 -13.48 -11.36 3.01
N VAL A 19 -12.90 -10.53 2.14
CA VAL A 19 -13.54 -10.09 0.89
C VAL A 19 -13.77 -11.27 -0.06
N LYS A 20 -12.76 -12.13 -0.25
CA LYS A 20 -12.87 -13.30 -1.12
C LYS A 20 -13.87 -14.33 -0.61
N ALA A 21 -14.02 -14.47 0.72
CA ALA A 21 -15.03 -15.35 1.31
C ALA A 21 -16.47 -14.87 1.03
N ILE A 22 -16.70 -13.55 0.99
CA ILE A 22 -18.02 -12.97 0.77
C ILE A 22 -18.31 -12.76 -0.72
N ARG A 23 -17.34 -12.26 -1.47
CA ARG A 23 -17.45 -11.94 -2.90
C ARG A 23 -16.15 -12.31 -3.65
N PRO A 24 -16.00 -13.58 -4.04
CA PRO A 24 -14.77 -14.08 -4.68
C PRO A 24 -14.32 -13.30 -5.92
N ALA A 25 -15.26 -12.71 -6.66
CA ALA A 25 -14.99 -11.91 -7.86
C ALA A 25 -14.42 -10.51 -7.56
N THR A 26 -14.41 -10.05 -6.29
CA THR A 26 -13.82 -8.75 -5.93
C THR A 26 -12.31 -8.83 -6.06
N ARG A 27 -11.74 -7.94 -6.88
CA ARG A 27 -10.28 -7.85 -7.01
C ARG A 27 -9.66 -7.22 -5.78
N VAL A 28 -8.58 -7.80 -5.31
CA VAL A 28 -7.75 -7.33 -4.20
C VAL A 28 -6.40 -6.88 -4.77
N THR A 29 -6.15 -5.59 -4.69
CA THR A 29 -4.94 -4.95 -5.21
C THR A 29 -4.02 -4.58 -4.06
N GLY A 30 -2.79 -5.07 -4.07
CA GLY A 30 -1.74 -4.68 -3.15
C GLY A 30 -0.97 -3.46 -3.66
N VAL A 31 -0.61 -2.56 -2.77
CA VAL A 31 0.25 -1.42 -3.10
C VAL A 31 1.41 -1.34 -2.13
N SER A 32 2.63 -1.31 -2.64
CA SER A 32 3.86 -1.18 -1.85
C SER A 32 4.73 -0.02 -2.34
N LEU A 33 5.79 0.24 -1.61
CA LEU A 33 6.83 1.20 -1.98
C LEU A 33 7.55 0.75 -3.26
N ALA A 34 8.04 1.69 -4.04
CA ALA A 34 8.87 1.41 -5.23
C ALA A 34 10.20 0.71 -4.89
N ARG A 35 10.66 0.82 -3.63
CA ARG A 35 11.90 0.20 -3.14
C ARG A 35 11.68 -0.37 -1.76
N GLY A 36 12.37 -1.47 -1.43
CA GLY A 36 12.26 -2.11 -0.13
C GLY A 36 10.94 -2.83 0.12
N ALA A 37 10.27 -3.29 -0.94
CA ALA A 37 8.98 -3.97 -0.89
C ALA A 37 9.14 -5.47 -0.58
N ALA A 38 9.52 -5.80 0.65
CA ALA A 38 9.91 -7.16 1.05
C ALA A 38 8.89 -8.25 0.71
N MET A 39 7.60 -7.99 0.93
CA MET A 39 6.54 -8.95 0.58
C MET A 39 6.47 -9.17 -0.93
N TRP A 40 6.53 -8.10 -1.72
CA TRP A 40 6.47 -8.22 -3.17
C TRP A 40 7.68 -8.99 -3.72
N GLU A 41 8.89 -8.65 -3.29
CA GLU A 41 10.10 -9.36 -3.69
C GLU A 41 10.09 -10.83 -3.27
N SER A 42 9.56 -11.12 -2.08
CA SER A 42 9.37 -12.50 -1.60
C SER A 42 8.35 -13.28 -2.42
N LEU A 43 7.27 -12.64 -2.87
CA LEU A 43 6.29 -13.26 -3.76
C LEU A 43 6.91 -13.60 -5.12
N GLN A 44 7.74 -12.71 -5.68
CA GLN A 44 8.47 -12.95 -6.92
C GLN A 44 9.49 -14.07 -6.78
N ALA A 45 10.21 -14.12 -5.65
CA ALA A 45 11.20 -15.18 -5.37
C ALA A 45 10.56 -16.53 -5.03
N GLY A 46 9.28 -16.54 -4.64
CA GLY A 46 8.59 -17.75 -4.17
C GLY A 46 8.88 -18.12 -2.72
N HIS A 47 9.74 -17.39 -2.04
CA HIS A 47 10.13 -17.58 -0.64
C HIS A 47 10.48 -16.24 0.01
N PRO A 48 10.49 -16.13 1.36
CA PRO A 48 10.90 -14.91 2.03
C PRO A 48 12.34 -14.52 1.68
N VAL A 49 12.54 -13.23 1.36
CA VAL A 49 13.86 -12.65 1.07
C VAL A 49 14.11 -11.43 1.96
N ASN A 50 15.39 -11.14 2.20
CA ASN A 50 15.78 -9.87 2.81
C ASN A 50 15.85 -8.79 1.75
N VAL A 51 15.36 -7.60 2.09
CA VAL A 51 15.48 -6.40 1.28
C VAL A 51 16.15 -5.30 2.10
N GLU A 52 16.79 -4.37 1.43
CA GLU A 52 17.31 -3.17 2.06
C GLU A 52 16.13 -2.25 2.43
N GLU A 53 16.06 -1.87 3.70
CA GLU A 53 15.07 -0.91 4.17
C GLU A 53 15.48 0.50 3.75
N VAL A 54 14.54 1.24 3.16
CA VAL A 54 14.77 2.61 2.69
C VAL A 54 13.83 3.58 3.40
N ALA A 55 14.34 4.77 3.71
CA ALA A 55 13.51 5.82 4.28
C ALA A 55 12.41 6.23 3.29
N SER A 56 11.18 6.34 3.77
CA SER A 56 9.99 6.64 2.97
C SER A 56 8.98 7.45 3.77
N LEU A 57 8.10 8.19 3.09
CA LEU A 57 6.89 8.75 3.69
C LEU A 57 5.93 7.64 4.14
N GLY A 58 5.97 6.49 3.47
CA GLY A 58 5.22 5.30 3.81
C GLY A 58 6.04 4.32 4.68
N ASP A 59 6.71 4.81 5.72
CA ASP A 59 7.64 4.05 6.56
C ASP A 59 7.07 2.73 7.10
N SER A 60 5.80 2.70 7.50
CA SER A 60 5.13 1.48 7.97
C SER A 60 4.89 0.43 6.86
N LEU A 61 5.19 0.73 5.60
CA LEU A 61 5.26 -0.24 4.51
C LEU A 61 6.67 -0.81 4.29
N GLY A 62 7.68 -0.21 4.91
CA GLY A 62 9.04 -0.73 4.91
C GLY A 62 9.23 -1.94 5.83
N GLY A 63 10.47 -2.40 5.91
CA GLY A 63 10.86 -3.52 6.76
C GLY A 63 10.65 -4.90 6.14
N GLY A 64 11.37 -5.89 6.70
CA GLY A 64 11.32 -7.27 6.24
C GLY A 64 10.08 -8.02 6.70
N ILE A 65 9.77 -9.12 6.02
CA ILE A 65 8.67 -10.02 6.41
C ILE A 65 9.13 -11.19 7.29
N GLY A 66 10.44 -11.26 7.58
CA GLY A 66 11.09 -12.37 8.29
C GLY A 66 11.31 -13.59 7.40
N LEU A 67 12.53 -14.16 7.46
CA LEU A 67 12.89 -15.31 6.64
C LEU A 67 12.10 -16.59 7.00
N ASN A 68 11.55 -16.65 8.21
CA ASN A 68 10.69 -17.74 8.67
C ASN A 68 9.20 -17.36 8.59
N ASN A 69 8.81 -16.56 7.60
CA ASN A 69 7.42 -16.19 7.41
C ASN A 69 6.57 -17.45 7.17
N ARG A 70 5.62 -17.74 8.09
CA ARG A 70 4.82 -18.97 8.07
C ARG A 70 3.38 -18.75 7.61
N TYR A 71 2.90 -17.51 7.60
CA TYR A 71 1.47 -17.23 7.43
C TYR A 71 1.18 -16.23 6.34
N THR A 72 1.83 -15.05 6.39
CA THR A 72 1.39 -13.92 5.58
C THR A 72 1.79 -14.02 4.12
N LEU A 73 2.93 -14.64 3.78
CA LEU A 73 3.35 -14.82 2.40
C LEU A 73 2.36 -15.66 1.60
N ASP A 74 1.99 -16.83 2.13
CA ASP A 74 1.04 -17.73 1.46
C ASP A 74 -0.38 -17.16 1.47
N LEU A 75 -0.76 -16.48 2.56
CA LEU A 75 -2.07 -15.81 2.62
C LEU A 75 -2.17 -14.72 1.56
N VAL A 76 -1.20 -13.82 1.46
CA VAL A 76 -1.18 -12.77 0.44
C VAL A 76 -1.20 -13.37 -0.97
N ARG A 77 -0.37 -14.39 -1.22
CA ARG A 77 -0.35 -15.12 -2.49
C ARG A 77 -1.71 -15.67 -2.89
N SER A 78 -2.50 -16.13 -1.92
CA SER A 78 -3.80 -16.75 -2.18
C SER A 78 -4.94 -15.76 -2.44
N VAL A 79 -4.80 -14.50 -1.98
CA VAL A 79 -5.92 -13.52 -2.02
C VAL A 79 -5.66 -12.30 -2.89
N MET A 80 -4.40 -11.96 -3.17
CA MET A 80 -4.04 -10.79 -3.96
C MET A 80 -4.11 -11.10 -5.46
N ASP A 81 -4.86 -10.28 -6.21
CA ASP A 81 -5.05 -10.47 -7.65
C ASP A 81 -4.03 -9.66 -8.47
N ASP A 82 -3.64 -8.49 -8.01
CA ASP A 82 -2.67 -7.62 -8.66
C ASP A 82 -1.90 -6.75 -7.64
N HIS A 83 -0.78 -6.19 -8.10
CA HIS A 83 0.13 -5.42 -7.28
C HIS A 83 0.69 -4.22 -8.05
N HIS A 84 0.86 -3.10 -7.35
CA HIS A 84 1.50 -1.89 -7.86
C HIS A 84 2.52 -1.36 -6.85
N GLN A 85 3.56 -0.74 -7.36
CA GLN A 85 4.54 -0.01 -6.56
C GLN A 85 4.39 1.48 -6.83
N VAL A 86 4.52 2.32 -5.80
CA VAL A 86 4.34 3.76 -5.92
C VAL A 86 5.58 4.52 -5.49
N SER A 87 5.82 5.66 -6.14
CA SER A 87 6.93 6.54 -5.83
C SER A 87 6.65 7.42 -4.61
N GLU A 88 7.72 7.95 -3.99
CA GLU A 88 7.62 8.92 -2.89
C GLU A 88 6.82 10.17 -3.28
N VAL A 89 6.98 10.63 -4.52
CA VAL A 89 6.24 11.79 -5.02
C VAL A 89 4.75 11.50 -5.13
N ALA A 90 4.38 10.31 -5.59
CA ALA A 90 2.98 9.90 -5.65
C ALA A 90 2.36 9.78 -4.25
N ILE A 91 3.10 9.20 -3.29
CA ILE A 91 2.66 9.13 -1.88
C ILE A 91 2.45 10.55 -1.33
N ALA A 92 3.42 11.44 -1.53
CA ALA A 92 3.35 12.83 -1.07
C ALA A 92 2.11 13.56 -1.63
N ARG A 93 1.86 13.44 -2.93
CA ARG A 93 0.69 14.01 -3.58
C ARG A 93 -0.61 13.46 -3.02
N ALA A 94 -0.70 12.16 -2.83
CA ALA A 94 -1.88 11.51 -2.27
C ALA A 94 -2.16 11.95 -0.82
N MET A 95 -1.13 12.10 0.03
CA MET A 95 -1.28 12.65 1.38
C MET A 95 -1.86 14.07 1.36
N VAL A 96 -1.30 14.93 0.52
CA VAL A 96 -1.75 16.32 0.39
C VAL A 96 -3.17 16.39 -0.18
N GLU A 97 -3.49 15.56 -1.17
CA GLU A 97 -4.82 15.50 -1.78
C GLU A 97 -5.88 15.07 -0.76
N LEU A 98 -5.66 13.98 0.00
CA LEU A 98 -6.57 13.52 1.04
C LEU A 98 -6.82 14.60 2.11
N LEU A 99 -5.78 15.34 2.49
CA LEU A 99 -5.94 16.46 3.42
C LEU A 99 -6.73 17.61 2.79
N ALA A 100 -6.44 17.97 1.54
CA ALA A 100 -7.03 19.12 0.89
C ALA A 100 -8.51 18.91 0.52
N THR A 101 -8.85 17.71 0.03
CA THR A 101 -10.20 17.40 -0.49
C THR A 101 -11.10 16.76 0.55
N GLU A 102 -10.58 15.70 1.23
CA GLU A 102 -11.36 14.90 2.16
C GLU A 102 -11.22 15.34 3.62
N LYS A 103 -10.31 16.28 3.91
CA LYS A 103 -9.97 16.74 5.27
C LYS A 103 -9.42 15.60 6.15
N MET A 104 -8.83 14.61 5.51
CA MET A 104 -8.24 13.45 6.19
C MET A 104 -6.74 13.66 6.35
N LEU A 105 -6.28 13.73 7.60
CA LEU A 105 -4.87 13.66 7.93
C LEU A 105 -4.46 12.18 7.97
N VAL A 106 -3.57 11.77 7.08
CA VAL A 106 -3.17 10.36 6.93
C VAL A 106 -1.65 10.23 6.86
N GLU A 107 -1.14 9.10 7.30
CA GLU A 107 0.26 8.72 7.09
C GLU A 107 0.50 8.26 5.64
N GLY A 108 1.74 8.28 5.17
CA GLY A 108 2.07 7.92 3.78
C GLY A 108 1.64 6.51 3.41
N ALA A 109 1.79 5.55 4.32
CA ALA A 109 1.37 4.17 4.10
C ALA A 109 -0.15 4.02 3.88
N ALA A 110 -0.96 4.89 4.49
CA ALA A 110 -2.40 4.92 4.30
C ALA A 110 -2.82 5.59 2.98
N ALA A 111 -1.97 6.43 2.41
CA ALA A 111 -2.23 7.16 1.17
C ALA A 111 -1.89 6.38 -0.11
N VAL A 112 -1.18 5.23 -0.01
CA VAL A 112 -0.65 4.52 -1.19
C VAL A 112 -1.74 4.03 -2.14
N GLY A 113 -2.93 3.75 -1.66
CA GLY A 113 -4.06 3.36 -2.51
C GLY A 113 -4.45 4.47 -3.49
N LEU A 114 -4.53 5.73 -3.03
CA LEU A 114 -4.76 6.88 -3.88
C LEU A 114 -3.55 7.16 -4.79
N ALA A 115 -2.33 7.05 -4.25
CA ALA A 115 -1.10 7.20 -5.01
C ALA A 115 -1.05 6.25 -6.23
N ALA A 116 -1.45 4.99 -6.04
CA ALA A 116 -1.49 4.00 -7.13
C ALA A 116 -2.54 4.33 -8.19
N LEU A 117 -3.69 4.85 -7.80
CA LEU A 117 -4.72 5.28 -8.76
C LEU A 117 -4.21 6.42 -9.65
N ASP A 118 -3.51 7.39 -9.07
CA ASP A 118 -3.00 8.56 -9.78
C ASP A 118 -1.79 8.19 -10.66
N GLU A 119 -0.77 7.55 -10.09
CA GLU A 119 0.51 7.28 -10.77
C GLU A 119 0.38 6.25 -11.90
N HIS A 120 -0.44 5.22 -11.71
CA HIS A 120 -0.60 4.14 -12.69
C HIS A 120 -1.83 4.29 -13.57
N ALA A 121 -2.60 5.37 -13.41
CA ALA A 121 -3.84 5.61 -14.15
C ALA A 121 -4.72 4.34 -14.23
N LEU A 122 -4.89 3.66 -13.10
CA LEU A 122 -5.63 2.39 -13.05
C LEU A 122 -7.03 2.56 -13.65
N ASP A 123 -7.38 1.74 -14.61
CA ASP A 123 -8.71 1.78 -15.20
C ASP A 123 -9.74 1.24 -14.20
N ILE A 124 -10.38 2.17 -13.51
CA ILE A 124 -11.43 1.91 -12.53
C ILE A 124 -12.82 2.38 -13.01
N ARG A 125 -12.92 2.79 -14.26
CA ARG A 125 -14.19 3.29 -14.83
C ARG A 125 -15.28 2.24 -14.74
N GLY A 126 -16.43 2.63 -14.19
CA GLY A 126 -17.57 1.74 -13.96
C GLY A 126 -17.37 0.74 -12.81
N GLN A 127 -16.25 0.80 -12.07
CA GLN A 127 -16.00 -0.06 -10.92
C GLN A 127 -16.39 0.64 -9.61
N ARG A 128 -16.81 -0.15 -8.63
CA ARG A 128 -16.83 0.28 -7.22
C ARG A 128 -15.47 -0.01 -6.63
N VAL A 129 -14.80 1.02 -6.11
CA VAL A 129 -13.45 0.91 -5.54
C VAL A 129 -13.49 1.33 -4.09
N ALA A 130 -12.91 0.51 -3.21
CA ALA A 130 -12.65 0.82 -1.82
C ALA A 130 -11.14 1.00 -1.63
N LEU A 131 -10.72 2.16 -1.14
CA LEU A 131 -9.36 2.42 -0.70
C LEU A 131 -9.29 2.19 0.81
N ILE A 132 -8.33 1.40 1.26
CA ILE A 132 -8.11 1.19 2.70
C ILE A 132 -7.15 2.26 3.21
N VAL A 133 -7.70 3.22 3.93
CA VAL A 133 -6.95 4.27 4.63
C VAL A 133 -6.79 3.83 6.08
N SER A 134 -5.62 3.30 6.41
CA SER A 134 -5.41 2.49 7.62
C SER A 134 -4.84 3.26 8.81
N GLY A 135 -4.18 4.40 8.60
CA GLY A 135 -3.49 5.09 9.68
C GLY A 135 -3.38 6.60 9.49
N ASN A 136 -3.21 7.30 10.63
CA ASN A 136 -3.06 8.75 10.69
C ASN A 136 -1.89 9.20 11.60
N GLY A 137 -0.95 8.30 11.88
CA GLY A 137 0.22 8.54 12.70
C GLY A 137 1.29 9.39 11.99
N VAL A 138 0.97 10.62 11.58
CA VAL A 138 1.88 11.51 10.86
C VAL A 138 2.28 12.71 11.71
N SER A 139 3.58 13.04 11.73
CA SER A 139 4.09 14.26 12.36
C SER A 139 3.93 15.48 11.44
N LEU A 140 3.98 16.68 12.01
CA LEU A 140 3.98 17.92 11.22
C LEU A 140 5.19 17.98 10.29
N ASP A 141 6.36 17.55 10.72
CA ASP A 141 7.57 17.52 9.90
C ASP A 141 7.41 16.58 8.70
N THR A 142 6.77 15.42 8.89
CA THR A 142 6.46 14.49 7.81
C THR A 142 5.45 15.10 6.83
N LEU A 143 4.45 15.83 7.33
CA LEU A 143 3.48 16.52 6.50
C LEU A 143 4.14 17.64 5.68
N ASP A 144 5.05 18.42 6.28
CA ASP A 144 5.78 19.47 5.58
C ASP A 144 6.71 18.88 4.50
N ARG A 145 7.37 17.75 4.77
CA ARG A 145 8.12 17.01 3.75
C ARG A 145 7.22 16.55 2.61
N ALA A 146 6.05 16.02 2.91
CA ALA A 146 5.09 15.60 1.89
C ALA A 146 4.63 16.77 1.04
N ARG A 147 4.31 17.93 1.64
CA ARG A 147 3.95 19.15 0.90
C ARG A 147 5.06 19.63 -0.04
N ALA A 148 6.29 19.66 0.45
CA ALA A 148 7.46 20.05 -0.34
C ALA A 148 7.67 19.11 -1.55
N LEU A 149 7.58 17.79 -1.33
CA LEU A 149 7.71 16.79 -2.41
C LEU A 149 6.53 16.85 -3.40
N ALA A 150 5.34 17.16 -2.94
CA ALA A 150 4.15 17.32 -3.80
C ALA A 150 4.19 18.60 -4.63
N GLY A 151 5.11 19.55 -4.35
CA GLY A 151 5.19 20.85 -5.01
C GLY A 151 4.10 21.82 -4.56
N ARG A 152 3.66 21.73 -3.29
CA ARG A 152 2.56 22.49 -2.74
C ARG A 152 2.90 23.22 -1.44
#